data_2be6aa3744626c0cc9dd7ec11957460b
#
_entry.id   2be6aa3744626c0cc9dd7ec11957460b
#
_cell.length_a   1.000
_cell.length_b   1.000
_cell.length_c   1.000
_cell.angle_alpha   90.00
_cell.angle_beta   90.00
_cell.angle_gamma   90.00
#
_symmetry.space_group_name_H-M   'P 1'
#
loop_
_entity.id
_entity.type
_entity.pdbx_description
1 polymer ?
#
loop_
_entity_poly.entity_id
_entity_poly.type
_entity_poly.pdbx_seq_one_letter_code
_entity_poly.pdbx_strand_id
1 'polypeptide(L)'
;DVRFIGYKTENFDIEVSEADKVIDLGEIFIKPNTLELNDVVVQAERSPVSYQIDKKVIDVDKIQTVMSGNASDVLRNIPSVTVDIEGNVSLRGSANFTVLIDGRPSILSAQDALQQIPASSIQNIEIITNPSAKYDPEGTAGIINILLKKNENLGLSGVINANIGLNEKYGGDFLFQYRTSILTYL
;
A
#
# COMPACT_ATOMS: atom_id res chain seq x y z
N ASP A 1 53.09 9.44 -5.64
CA ASP A 1 51.86 9.20 -4.89
C ASP A 1 52.21 8.44 -3.58
N VAL A 2 51.49 8.79 -2.52
CA VAL A 2 51.59 8.11 -1.22
C VAL A 2 50.26 7.39 -0.98
N ARG A 3 50.35 6.06 -0.73
CA ARG A 3 49.18 5.21 -0.51
C ARG A 3 49.35 4.40 0.78
N PHE A 4 48.26 4.31 1.53
CA PHE A 4 48.18 3.43 2.66
C PHE A 4 46.77 2.83 2.74
N ILE A 5 46.67 1.59 3.15
CA ILE A 5 45.37 0.90 3.24
C ILE A 5 44.45 1.63 4.23
N GLY A 6 43.27 2.04 3.79
CA GLY A 6 42.30 2.77 4.60
C GLY A 6 42.48 4.29 4.61
N TYR A 7 43.38 4.84 3.78
CA TYR A 7 43.61 6.29 3.64
C TYR A 7 43.44 6.75 2.20
N LYS A 8 43.13 8.04 2.01
CA LYS A 8 43.04 8.63 0.65
C LYS A 8 44.47 8.74 0.08
N THR A 9 44.58 8.44 -1.20
CA THR A 9 45.84 8.62 -1.95
C THR A 9 46.12 10.11 -2.10
N GLU A 10 47.31 10.55 -1.66
CA GLU A 10 47.77 11.91 -1.89
C GLU A 10 48.87 11.91 -2.99
N ASN A 11 48.75 12.86 -3.92
CA ASN A 11 49.67 13.04 -5.03
C ASN A 11 50.43 14.33 -4.82
N PHE A 12 51.76 14.27 -5.01
CA PHE A 12 52.66 15.43 -4.91
C PHE A 12 53.44 15.51 -6.21
N ASP A 13 53.48 16.69 -6.79
CA ASP A 13 54.37 16.99 -7.90
C ASP A 13 55.70 17.46 -7.36
N ILE A 14 56.80 16.79 -7.76
CA ILE A 14 58.16 17.06 -7.29
C ILE A 14 58.98 17.45 -8.51
N GLU A 15 59.50 18.66 -8.49
CA GLU A 15 60.48 19.10 -9.45
C GLU A 15 61.86 18.64 -9.00
N VAL A 16 62.47 17.79 -9.82
CA VAL A 16 63.83 17.26 -9.56
C VAL A 16 64.85 18.04 -10.37
N SER A 17 65.78 18.74 -9.71
CA SER A 17 66.92 19.36 -10.33
C SER A 17 68.11 18.41 -10.36
N GLU A 18 68.98 18.48 -11.39
CA GLU A 18 70.18 17.64 -11.50
C GLU A 18 71.18 17.80 -10.33
N ALA A 19 71.01 18.86 -9.54
CA ALA A 19 71.85 19.14 -8.40
C ALA A 19 71.37 18.43 -7.11
N ASP A 20 70.13 17.99 -7.05
CA ASP A 20 69.52 17.45 -5.84
C ASP A 20 69.62 15.92 -5.81
N LYS A 21 70.56 15.41 -5.01
CA LYS A 21 70.74 13.96 -4.79
C LYS A 21 69.74 13.34 -3.87
N VAL A 22 69.12 14.12 -3.02
CA VAL A 22 68.09 13.68 -2.02
C VAL A 22 67.08 14.80 -1.89
N ILE A 23 65.82 14.48 -2.01
CA ILE A 23 64.68 15.37 -1.79
C ILE A 23 63.97 14.88 -0.56
N ASP A 24 64.03 15.69 0.51
CA ASP A 24 63.26 15.43 1.72
C ASP A 24 61.86 16.03 1.59
N LEU A 25 60.84 15.16 1.64
CA LEU A 25 59.43 15.56 1.50
C LEU A 25 58.80 15.96 2.82
N GLY A 26 59.56 15.89 3.93
CA GLY A 26 59.03 16.19 5.23
C GLY A 26 57.93 15.24 5.71
N GLU A 27 57.08 15.69 6.63
CA GLU A 27 55.98 14.90 7.14
C GLU A 27 54.75 15.00 6.22
N ILE A 28 54.28 13.85 5.72
CA ILE A 28 53.12 13.77 4.87
C ILE A 28 51.93 13.26 5.70
N PHE A 29 50.89 14.11 5.85
CA PHE A 29 49.67 13.76 6.53
C PHE A 29 48.65 13.20 5.56
N ILE A 30 48.32 11.91 5.68
CA ILE A 30 47.28 11.26 4.89
C ILE A 30 45.97 11.19 5.69
N LYS A 31 44.85 11.48 5.04
CA LYS A 31 43.52 11.46 5.63
C LYS A 31 42.92 10.07 5.57
N PRO A 32 42.27 9.55 6.62
CA PRO A 32 41.53 8.28 6.55
C PRO A 32 40.51 8.32 5.42
N ASN A 33 40.51 7.28 4.63
CA ASN A 33 39.45 7.08 3.66
C ASN A 33 38.23 6.48 4.39
N THR A 34 37.51 7.35 5.12
CA THR A 34 36.18 6.98 5.60
C THR A 34 35.32 6.79 4.36
N LEU A 35 35.12 5.54 3.94
CA LEU A 35 34.00 5.20 3.10
C LEU A 35 32.77 5.68 3.91
N GLU A 36 32.22 6.83 3.54
CA GLU A 36 30.85 7.12 3.88
C GLU A 36 30.07 5.99 3.21
N LEU A 37 29.74 4.97 3.99
CA LEU A 37 28.68 4.06 3.65
C LEU A 37 27.48 4.99 3.53
N ASN A 38 27.19 5.44 2.31
CA ASN A 38 25.87 5.96 2.03
C ASN A 38 24.93 4.89 2.59
N ASP A 39 24.14 5.25 3.57
CA ASP A 39 23.08 4.39 4.07
C ASP A 39 22.37 3.86 2.83
N VAL A 40 22.57 2.59 2.55
CA VAL A 40 21.74 1.89 1.58
C VAL A 40 20.39 1.84 2.27
N VAL A 41 19.59 2.89 2.03
CA VAL A 41 18.17 2.85 2.34
C VAL A 41 17.61 1.75 1.48
N VAL A 42 17.62 0.53 2.02
CA VAL A 42 16.89 -0.58 1.46
C VAL A 42 15.42 -0.18 1.61
N GLN A 43 14.90 0.53 0.61
CA GLN A 43 13.48 0.61 0.38
C GLN A 43 13.04 -0.79 -0.05
N ALA A 44 12.85 -1.66 0.93
CA ALA A 44 12.11 -2.87 0.72
C ALA A 44 10.70 -2.40 0.35
N GLU A 45 10.32 -2.52 -0.93
CA GLU A 45 8.92 -2.47 -1.33
C GLU A 45 8.21 -3.50 -0.43
N ARG A 46 7.44 -2.99 0.52
CA ARG A 46 6.67 -3.85 1.39
C ARG A 46 5.74 -4.64 0.50
N SER A 47 5.86 -5.96 0.51
CA SER A 47 4.95 -6.85 -0.20
C SER A 47 3.50 -6.38 0.03
N PRO A 48 2.65 -6.36 -1.00
CA PRO A 48 1.24 -6.03 -0.84
C PRO A 48 0.52 -6.97 0.12
N VAL A 49 1.09 -8.13 0.41
CA VAL A 49 0.56 -9.13 1.34
C VAL A 49 1.39 -9.15 2.62
N SER A 50 0.73 -8.90 3.75
CA SER A 50 1.30 -9.01 5.10
C SER A 50 0.66 -10.21 5.81
N TYR A 51 1.50 -11.03 6.45
CA TYR A 51 1.06 -12.21 7.20
C TYR A 51 1.04 -11.87 8.69
N GLN A 52 -0.10 -12.01 9.31
CA GLN A 52 -0.30 -11.93 10.76
C GLN A 52 -0.58 -13.35 11.31
N ILE A 53 -0.63 -13.50 12.63
CA ILE A 53 -0.79 -14.82 13.28
C ILE A 53 -2.12 -15.48 12.91
N ASP A 54 -3.17 -14.70 12.77
CA ASP A 54 -4.56 -15.13 12.57
C ASP A 54 -5.12 -14.81 11.18
N LYS A 55 -4.48 -13.91 10.44
CA LYS A 55 -4.98 -13.42 9.16
C LYS A 55 -3.87 -13.00 8.19
N LYS A 56 -4.21 -12.99 6.90
CA LYS A 56 -3.42 -12.35 5.85
C LYS A 56 -4.07 -11.02 5.52
N VAL A 57 -3.30 -9.95 5.50
CA VAL A 57 -3.77 -8.61 5.14
C VAL A 57 -3.18 -8.21 3.80
N ILE A 58 -4.03 -7.88 2.88
CA ILE A 58 -3.70 -7.48 1.52
C ILE A 58 -3.99 -5.99 1.39
N ASP A 59 -2.96 -5.21 1.12
CA ASP A 59 -3.04 -3.77 0.87
C ASP A 59 -3.32 -3.55 -0.62
N VAL A 60 -4.55 -3.15 -0.94
CA VAL A 60 -5.03 -3.03 -2.33
C VAL A 60 -4.37 -1.84 -3.03
N ASP A 61 -4.01 -0.79 -2.31
CA ASP A 61 -3.35 0.39 -2.89
C ASP A 61 -1.97 0.06 -3.48
N LYS A 62 -1.33 -1.01 -3.00
CA LYS A 62 -0.05 -1.49 -3.52
C LYS A 62 -0.16 -2.41 -4.74
N ILE A 63 -1.39 -2.79 -5.12
CA ILE A 63 -1.63 -3.64 -6.28
C ILE A 63 -2.06 -2.76 -7.45
N GLN A 64 -1.11 -2.20 -8.18
CA GLN A 64 -1.36 -1.25 -9.28
C GLN A 64 -2.21 -1.82 -10.43
N THR A 65 -2.21 -3.13 -10.61
CA THR A 65 -2.87 -3.80 -11.75
C THR A 65 -4.38 -3.97 -11.62
N VAL A 66 -4.99 -3.67 -10.47
CA VAL A 66 -6.37 -4.06 -10.18
C VAL A 66 -7.29 -2.87 -9.89
N MET A 67 -6.85 -1.64 -10.10
CA MET A 67 -7.64 -0.43 -9.77
C MET A 67 -8.96 -0.29 -10.53
N SER A 68 -9.12 -0.93 -11.67
CA SER A 68 -10.33 -0.85 -12.51
C SER A 68 -11.29 -2.03 -12.38
N GLY A 69 -10.97 -3.02 -11.52
CA GLY A 69 -11.78 -4.21 -11.30
C GLY A 69 -12.65 -4.16 -10.06
N ASN A 70 -13.06 -5.33 -9.60
CA ASN A 70 -13.82 -5.54 -8.38
C ASN A 70 -13.01 -6.34 -7.33
N ALA A 71 -13.62 -6.62 -6.18
CA ALA A 71 -12.95 -7.36 -5.11
C ALA A 71 -12.51 -8.77 -5.54
N SER A 72 -13.26 -9.45 -6.42
CA SER A 72 -12.87 -10.77 -6.98
C SER A 72 -11.58 -10.67 -7.79
N ASP A 73 -11.39 -9.59 -8.57
CA ASP A 73 -10.18 -9.38 -9.35
C ASP A 73 -8.95 -9.15 -8.47
N VAL A 74 -9.11 -8.43 -7.36
CA VAL A 74 -8.05 -8.29 -6.35
C VAL A 74 -7.65 -9.65 -5.80
N LEU A 75 -8.64 -10.47 -5.46
CA LEU A 75 -8.45 -11.79 -4.86
C LEU A 75 -7.77 -12.79 -5.81
N ARG A 76 -7.86 -12.61 -7.13
CA ARG A 76 -7.22 -13.47 -8.13
C ARG A 76 -5.70 -13.55 -7.98
N ASN A 77 -5.08 -12.50 -7.46
CA ASN A 77 -3.63 -12.42 -7.27
C ASN A 77 -3.15 -12.96 -5.91
N ILE A 78 -4.07 -13.55 -5.12
CA ILE A 78 -3.74 -13.91 -3.75
C ILE A 78 -3.59 -15.43 -3.62
N PRO A 79 -2.46 -15.91 -3.09
CA PRO A 79 -2.30 -17.33 -2.78
C PRO A 79 -3.38 -17.83 -1.83
N SER A 80 -3.93 -19.01 -2.06
CA SER A 80 -5.01 -19.66 -1.31
C SER A 80 -6.43 -19.23 -1.72
N VAL A 81 -6.57 -18.33 -2.70
CA VAL A 81 -7.84 -17.98 -3.32
C VAL A 81 -7.80 -18.38 -4.79
N THR A 82 -8.87 -18.98 -5.28
CA THR A 82 -9.05 -19.30 -6.70
C THR A 82 -10.27 -18.54 -7.19
N VAL A 83 -10.15 -17.88 -8.32
CA VAL A 83 -11.25 -17.17 -8.98
C VAL A 83 -11.43 -17.76 -10.37
N ASP A 84 -12.63 -18.23 -10.66
CA ASP A 84 -12.97 -18.80 -11.97
C ASP A 84 -13.19 -17.71 -13.04
N ILE A 85 -13.50 -18.13 -14.27
CA ILE A 85 -13.74 -17.22 -15.40
C ILE A 85 -15.04 -16.42 -15.25
N GLU A 86 -15.96 -16.89 -14.43
CA GLU A 86 -17.25 -16.23 -14.13
C GLU A 86 -17.11 -15.27 -12.93
N GLY A 87 -15.95 -15.22 -12.30
CA GLY A 87 -15.66 -14.35 -11.15
C GLY A 87 -16.06 -14.95 -9.80
N ASN A 88 -16.42 -16.27 -9.76
CA ASN A 88 -16.71 -16.92 -8.50
C ASN A 88 -15.43 -17.22 -7.75
N VAL A 89 -15.46 -16.95 -6.48
CA VAL A 89 -14.31 -17.07 -5.58
C VAL A 89 -14.40 -18.36 -4.78
N SER A 90 -13.29 -19.05 -4.64
CA SER A 90 -13.12 -20.18 -3.73
C SER A 90 -11.93 -19.94 -2.81
N LEU A 91 -12.15 -20.10 -1.53
CA LEU A 91 -11.12 -20.00 -0.50
C LEU A 91 -10.64 -21.41 -0.11
N ARG A 92 -9.36 -21.70 -0.34
CA ARG A 92 -8.77 -23.04 -0.06
C ARG A 92 -9.52 -24.18 -0.72
N GLY A 93 -10.05 -23.94 -1.92
CA GLY A 93 -10.81 -24.93 -2.70
C GLY A 93 -12.28 -25.09 -2.29
N SER A 94 -12.80 -24.27 -1.36
CA SER A 94 -14.20 -24.27 -0.96
C SER A 94 -14.88 -22.96 -1.33
N ALA A 95 -16.07 -23.03 -1.89
CA ALA A 95 -16.93 -21.88 -2.15
C ALA A 95 -17.72 -21.44 -0.90
N ASN A 96 -17.66 -22.24 0.18
CA ASN A 96 -18.34 -21.92 1.44
C ASN A 96 -17.44 -21.11 2.37
N PHE A 97 -17.47 -19.79 2.25
CA PHE A 97 -16.77 -18.82 3.10
C PHE A 97 -17.70 -17.65 3.41
N THR A 98 -17.38 -16.90 4.47
CA THR A 98 -18.15 -15.73 4.88
C THR A 98 -17.48 -14.45 4.40
N VAL A 99 -18.27 -13.49 3.87
CA VAL A 99 -17.78 -12.14 3.53
C VAL A 99 -18.24 -11.15 4.57
N LEU A 100 -17.29 -10.39 5.10
CA LEU A 100 -17.53 -9.25 5.95
C LEU A 100 -17.17 -7.96 5.21
N ILE A 101 -17.94 -6.90 5.47
CA ILE A 101 -17.63 -5.54 5.01
C ILE A 101 -17.46 -4.68 6.27
N ASP A 102 -16.26 -4.12 6.46
CA ASP A 102 -15.87 -3.39 7.67
C ASP A 102 -16.19 -4.18 8.97
N GLY A 103 -15.93 -5.49 8.93
CA GLY A 103 -16.16 -6.40 10.06
C GLY A 103 -17.63 -6.81 10.31
N ARG A 104 -18.56 -6.44 9.43
CA ARG A 104 -19.99 -6.79 9.51
C ARG A 104 -20.35 -7.79 8.43
N PRO A 105 -21.15 -8.83 8.71
CA PRO A 105 -21.60 -9.78 7.71
C PRO A 105 -22.34 -9.08 6.55
N SER A 106 -22.01 -9.48 5.33
CA SER A 106 -22.73 -9.01 4.15
C SER A 106 -24.15 -9.59 4.11
N ILE A 107 -25.12 -8.77 3.68
CA ILE A 107 -26.51 -9.20 3.42
C ILE A 107 -26.60 -9.96 2.08
N LEU A 108 -25.65 -9.67 1.17
CA LEU A 108 -25.55 -10.34 -0.13
C LEU A 108 -24.85 -11.69 0.02
N SER A 109 -25.04 -12.55 -0.97
CA SER A 109 -24.21 -13.75 -1.06
C SER A 109 -22.73 -13.39 -1.10
N ALA A 110 -21.86 -14.30 -0.66
CA ALA A 110 -20.42 -14.05 -0.67
C ALA A 110 -19.91 -13.69 -2.07
N GLN A 111 -20.42 -14.35 -3.10
CA GLN A 111 -20.02 -14.11 -4.49
C GLN A 111 -20.49 -12.75 -5.00
N ASP A 112 -21.77 -12.41 -4.78
CA ASP A 112 -22.34 -11.14 -5.21
C ASP A 112 -21.65 -9.95 -4.52
N ALA A 113 -21.37 -10.08 -3.23
CA ALA A 113 -20.66 -9.03 -2.48
C ALA A 113 -19.27 -8.74 -3.08
N LEU A 114 -18.52 -9.78 -3.43
CA LEU A 114 -17.19 -9.63 -4.01
C LEU A 114 -17.21 -9.07 -5.43
N GLN A 115 -18.24 -9.37 -6.23
CA GLN A 115 -18.37 -8.86 -7.58
C GLN A 115 -18.87 -7.40 -7.62
N GLN A 116 -19.65 -6.96 -6.63
CA GLN A 116 -20.24 -5.62 -6.63
C GLN A 116 -19.33 -4.54 -6.00
N ILE A 117 -18.35 -4.91 -5.19
CA ILE A 117 -17.48 -3.94 -4.53
C ILE A 117 -16.34 -3.54 -5.47
N PRO A 118 -16.26 -2.28 -5.92
CA PRO A 118 -15.17 -1.81 -6.77
C PRO A 118 -13.83 -1.87 -6.04
N ALA A 119 -12.78 -2.34 -6.68
CA ALA A 119 -11.42 -2.41 -6.11
C ALA A 119 -10.92 -1.04 -5.64
N SER A 120 -11.28 0.03 -6.35
CA SER A 120 -10.91 1.41 -6.00
C SER A 120 -11.46 1.88 -4.65
N SER A 121 -12.57 1.29 -4.18
CA SER A 121 -13.18 1.61 -2.88
C SER A 121 -12.59 0.80 -1.72
N ILE A 122 -11.74 -0.19 -2.01
CA ILE A 122 -11.15 -1.08 -1.01
C ILE A 122 -9.83 -0.50 -0.52
N GLN A 123 -9.64 -0.46 0.79
CA GLN A 123 -8.36 -0.15 1.41
C GLN A 123 -7.54 -1.42 1.60
N ASN A 124 -8.11 -2.40 2.32
CA ASN A 124 -7.46 -3.68 2.61
C ASN A 124 -8.45 -4.83 2.46
N ILE A 125 -7.93 -6.02 2.14
CA ILE A 125 -8.67 -7.27 2.26
C ILE A 125 -7.96 -8.14 3.31
N GLU A 126 -8.70 -8.63 4.27
CA GLU A 126 -8.21 -9.54 5.29
C GLU A 126 -8.77 -10.94 5.05
N ILE A 127 -7.89 -11.94 4.98
CA ILE A 127 -8.29 -13.35 4.87
C ILE A 127 -7.99 -14.03 6.19
N ILE A 128 -9.04 -14.43 6.89
CA ILE A 128 -9.00 -15.09 8.19
C ILE A 128 -9.29 -16.57 7.97
N THR A 129 -8.27 -17.40 8.10
CA THR A 129 -8.38 -18.86 7.86
C THR A 129 -8.74 -19.65 9.11
N ASN A 130 -8.52 -19.06 10.28
CA ASN A 130 -8.88 -19.65 11.58
C ASN A 130 -9.73 -18.65 12.36
N PRO A 131 -11.03 -18.51 12.00
CA PRO A 131 -11.90 -17.56 12.68
C PRO A 131 -12.09 -17.95 14.15
N SER A 132 -12.12 -16.96 15.03
CA SER A 132 -12.47 -17.17 16.42
C SER A 132 -13.97 -17.47 16.57
N ALA A 133 -14.38 -18.03 17.72
CA ALA A 133 -15.78 -18.33 18.04
C ALA A 133 -16.76 -17.15 17.92
N LYS A 134 -16.23 -15.92 17.78
CA LYS A 134 -17.03 -14.71 17.53
C LYS A 134 -17.74 -14.72 16.17
N TYR A 135 -17.21 -15.46 15.21
CA TYR A 135 -17.67 -15.46 13.81
C TYR A 135 -18.28 -16.80 13.43
N ASP A 136 -19.11 -17.40 14.19
CA ASP A 136 -19.82 -18.65 13.92
C ASP A 136 -19.21 -19.51 12.77
N PRO A 137 -18.15 -20.26 13.04
CA PRO A 137 -17.34 -20.85 11.99
C PRO A 137 -17.85 -22.20 11.48
N GLU A 138 -19.11 -22.58 11.79
CA GLU A 138 -19.62 -23.90 11.42
C GLU A 138 -19.62 -24.09 9.90
N GLY A 139 -18.68 -24.92 9.45
CA GLY A 139 -18.62 -25.37 8.07
C GLY A 139 -18.02 -24.38 7.06
N THR A 140 -17.43 -23.26 7.46
CA THR A 140 -16.83 -22.31 6.53
C THR A 140 -15.33 -22.53 6.35
N ALA A 141 -14.83 -22.33 5.11
CA ALA A 141 -13.39 -22.41 4.80
C ALA A 141 -12.59 -21.23 5.37
N GLY A 142 -13.28 -20.21 5.89
CA GLY A 142 -12.72 -19.00 6.46
C GLY A 142 -13.57 -17.76 6.18
N ILE A 143 -12.99 -16.61 6.48
CA ILE A 143 -13.66 -15.30 6.34
C ILE A 143 -12.82 -14.42 5.44
N ILE A 144 -13.47 -13.70 4.54
CA ILE A 144 -12.89 -12.60 3.76
C ILE A 144 -13.51 -11.30 4.28
N ASN A 145 -12.73 -10.48 4.95
CA ASN A 145 -13.16 -9.18 5.44
C ASN A 145 -12.63 -8.07 4.54
N ILE A 146 -13.53 -7.30 3.95
CA ILE A 146 -13.20 -6.18 3.07
C ILE A 146 -13.29 -4.90 3.89
N LEU A 147 -12.15 -4.20 4.01
CA LEU A 147 -12.07 -2.90 4.64
C LEU A 147 -12.15 -1.83 3.56
N LEU A 148 -13.19 -1.03 3.61
CA LEU A 148 -13.40 0.05 2.65
C LEU A 148 -12.58 1.29 3.02
N LYS A 149 -12.21 2.05 2.00
CA LYS A 149 -11.58 3.37 2.20
C LYS A 149 -12.55 4.28 2.91
N LYS A 150 -12.14 4.79 4.06
CA LYS A 150 -12.89 5.82 4.75
C LYS A 150 -12.68 7.13 4.01
N ASN A 151 -13.75 7.71 3.49
CA ASN A 151 -13.73 9.08 2.99
C ASN A 151 -13.52 10.03 4.17
N GLU A 152 -12.27 10.36 4.44
CA GLU A 152 -11.87 11.30 5.51
C GLU A 152 -11.97 12.77 5.07
N ASN A 153 -12.67 13.04 3.97
CA ASN A 153 -12.90 14.41 3.53
C ASN A 153 -13.80 15.11 4.56
N LEU A 154 -13.14 15.66 5.58
CA LEU A 154 -13.77 16.59 6.52
C LEU A 154 -13.97 17.93 5.83
N GLY A 155 -15.08 18.57 6.08
CA GLY A 155 -15.34 19.90 5.57
C GLY A 155 -16.69 20.06 4.88
N LEU A 156 -16.81 21.18 4.20
CA LEU A 156 -17.99 21.56 3.43
C LEU A 156 -17.85 21.04 2.00
N SER A 157 -18.81 20.25 1.55
CA SER A 157 -18.97 19.87 0.15
C SER A 157 -20.35 20.23 -0.32
N GLY A 158 -20.49 20.58 -1.60
CA GLY A 158 -21.79 20.92 -2.14
C GLY A 158 -21.85 20.79 -3.65
N VAL A 159 -23.06 20.61 -4.15
CA VAL A 159 -23.39 20.60 -5.56
C VAL A 159 -24.45 21.67 -5.80
N ILE A 160 -24.24 22.48 -6.80
CA ILE A 160 -25.19 23.49 -7.25
C ILE A 160 -25.52 23.17 -8.70
N ASN A 161 -26.78 22.91 -8.99
CA ASN A 161 -27.29 22.73 -10.34
C ASN A 161 -28.17 23.93 -10.69
N ALA A 162 -27.98 24.47 -11.89
CA ALA A 162 -28.84 25.49 -12.46
C ALA A 162 -29.27 25.07 -13.87
N ASN A 163 -30.54 25.12 -14.14
CA ASN A 163 -31.11 24.76 -15.43
C ASN A 163 -31.97 25.90 -15.96
N ILE A 164 -31.77 26.24 -17.23
CA ILE A 164 -32.51 27.23 -17.96
C ILE A 164 -33.10 26.57 -19.21
N GLY A 165 -34.41 26.71 -19.39
CA GLY A 165 -35.12 26.14 -20.53
C GLY A 165 -35.84 27.23 -21.32
N LEU A 166 -36.30 26.88 -22.53
CA LEU A 166 -37.16 27.73 -23.35
C LEU A 166 -38.52 27.94 -22.65
N ASN A 167 -39.19 29.04 -22.91
CA ASN A 167 -40.48 29.46 -22.31
C ASN A 167 -40.38 29.79 -20.81
N GLU A 168 -39.41 30.62 -20.44
CA GLU A 168 -39.25 31.14 -19.07
C GLU A 168 -39.14 30.06 -17.98
N LYS A 169 -38.72 28.84 -18.33
CA LYS A 169 -38.48 27.81 -17.40
C LYS A 169 -37.06 27.94 -16.86
N TYR A 170 -36.94 28.27 -15.60
CA TYR A 170 -35.68 28.27 -14.87
C TYR A 170 -35.84 27.50 -13.58
N GLY A 171 -34.79 26.82 -13.15
CA GLY A 171 -34.76 26.09 -11.92
C GLY A 171 -33.33 25.98 -11.41
N GLY A 172 -33.21 25.77 -10.15
CA GLY A 172 -31.92 25.49 -9.55
C GLY A 172 -32.12 24.75 -8.24
N ASP A 173 -31.20 23.84 -7.98
CA ASP A 173 -31.13 23.12 -6.71
C ASP A 173 -29.70 23.20 -6.17
N PHE A 174 -29.60 23.17 -4.87
CA PHE A 174 -28.33 23.10 -4.20
C PHE A 174 -28.37 22.08 -3.08
N LEU A 175 -27.28 21.34 -2.94
CA LEU A 175 -27.05 20.42 -1.86
C LEU A 175 -25.73 20.82 -1.18
N PHE A 176 -25.78 21.11 0.12
CA PHE A 176 -24.59 21.29 0.94
C PHE A 176 -24.51 20.22 1.99
N GLN A 177 -23.33 19.62 2.11
CA GLN A 177 -23.02 18.63 3.14
C GLN A 177 -21.82 19.11 3.95
N TYR A 178 -22.01 19.22 5.24
CA TYR A 178 -20.91 19.49 6.19
C TYR A 178 -20.61 18.22 6.97
N ARG A 179 -19.35 17.73 6.87
CA ARG A 179 -18.88 16.57 7.62
C ARG A 179 -17.81 17.00 8.62
N THR A 180 -18.05 16.70 9.88
CA THR A 180 -17.07 16.91 10.96
C THR A 180 -16.67 15.57 11.57
N SER A 181 -15.44 15.49 12.06
CA SER A 181 -14.98 14.38 12.88
C SER A 181 -15.50 14.60 14.31
N ILE A 182 -16.49 13.80 14.71
CA ILE A 182 -16.85 13.74 16.14
C ILE A 182 -15.94 12.68 16.75
N LEU A 183 -14.93 13.13 17.49
CA LEU A 183 -14.15 12.27 18.37
C LEU A 183 -15.06 11.86 19.53
N THR A 184 -15.59 10.65 19.45
CA THR A 184 -16.28 10.04 20.60
C THR A 184 -15.19 9.40 21.45
N TYR A 185 -14.79 10.06 22.53
CA TYR A 185 -14.06 9.43 23.62
C TYR A 185 -15.07 8.60 24.42
N LEU A 186 -14.93 7.28 24.37
CA LEU A 186 -15.50 6.34 25.34
C LEU A 186 -14.39 5.80 26.20
#